data_fb388b5c1500e1376aebbba3f03b2114
#
_entry.id   fb388b5c1500e1376aebbba3f03b2114
#
_cell.length_a   1.000
_cell.length_b   1.000
_cell.length_c   1.000
_cell.angle_alpha   90.00
_cell.angle_beta   90.00
_cell.angle_gamma   90.00
#
_symmetry.space_group_name_H-M   'P 1'
#
loop_
_entity.id
_entity.type
_entity.pdbx_description
1 polymer ?
#
loop_
_entity_poly.entity_id
_entity_poly.type
_entity_poly.pdbx_seq_one_letter_code
_entity_poly.pdbx_strand_id
1 'polypeptide(L)'
;MSDPRPTHQTAVAALEVRNLGVTLGQHPVLQGLNLKLPQGRWSAIVGPNGAGKSTLLQALAGVLPYRGDIYLFDQALSSFTAQHRARQVAWLAQGSVQSADDLTVYDVAMLGRLPHQSWLGGPSHADHVATEQALRLTQAWPWRQRALGTLSGGEKQRVLLARLLAVDADILLMDEPLANLDPPHQVDWLLLVRHLVACGKTVVSVLHEVTLALYADELIVMAGGTIQHTGTRDDPVLHRTIESVFDYRIAIEALGTGWVALPKLL
;
A
#
# COMPACT_ATOMS: atom_id res chain seq x y z
N MET A 1 19.40 41.04 -3.51
CA MET A 1 18.12 40.40 -3.85
C MET A 1 18.16 39.02 -3.24
N SER A 2 17.47 38.82 -2.13
CA SER A 2 17.50 37.59 -1.31
C SER A 2 16.42 36.66 -1.84
N ASP A 3 16.85 35.49 -2.27
CA ASP A 3 15.99 34.40 -2.73
C ASP A 3 15.21 33.82 -1.53
N PRO A 4 13.87 33.77 -1.54
CA PRO A 4 13.11 33.19 -0.45
C PRO A 4 13.24 31.65 -0.56
N ARG A 5 13.93 31.03 0.42
CA ARG A 5 13.92 29.58 0.61
C ARG A 5 12.46 29.11 0.73
N PRO A 6 12.06 28.01 0.08
CA PRO A 6 10.72 27.48 0.23
C PRO A 6 10.53 27.04 1.68
N THR A 7 9.60 27.67 2.38
CA THR A 7 9.09 27.25 3.69
C THR A 7 8.56 25.82 3.54
N HIS A 8 9.15 24.87 4.25
CA HIS A 8 8.57 23.56 4.47
C HIS A 8 7.19 23.74 5.12
N GLN A 9 6.15 23.83 4.30
CA GLN A 9 4.79 23.57 4.77
C GLN A 9 4.82 22.16 5.33
N THR A 10 4.60 22.03 6.65
CA THR A 10 4.40 20.75 7.31
C THR A 10 3.23 20.05 6.62
N ALA A 11 3.54 19.09 5.74
CA ALA A 11 2.52 18.33 5.02
C ALA A 11 1.63 17.65 6.07
N VAL A 12 0.32 17.83 5.94
CA VAL A 12 -0.65 17.18 6.82
C VAL A 12 -0.44 15.67 6.73
N ALA A 13 -0.34 15.00 7.86
CA ALA A 13 -0.18 13.54 7.90
C ALA A 13 -1.53 12.88 7.60
N ALA A 14 -1.57 11.97 6.63
CA ALA A 14 -2.72 11.09 6.43
C ALA A 14 -2.77 10.00 7.50
N LEU A 15 -1.59 9.50 7.87
CA LEU A 15 -1.40 8.50 8.92
C LEU A 15 -0.27 8.95 9.85
N GLU A 16 -0.51 8.93 11.15
CA GLU A 16 0.53 9.09 12.16
C GLU A 16 0.49 7.92 13.13
N VAL A 17 1.66 7.39 13.44
CA VAL A 17 1.85 6.24 14.34
C VAL A 17 2.76 6.68 15.48
N ARG A 18 2.37 6.42 16.72
CA ARG A 18 3.14 6.74 17.92
C ARG A 18 3.31 5.51 18.79
N ASN A 19 4.57 5.14 19.03
CA ASN A 19 4.97 4.02 19.89
C ASN A 19 4.22 2.72 19.59
N LEU A 20 4.03 2.40 18.30
CA LEU A 20 3.28 1.23 17.85
C LEU A 20 4.04 -0.05 18.18
N GLY A 21 3.37 -0.96 18.88
CA GLY A 21 3.82 -2.32 19.11
C GLY A 21 2.76 -3.34 18.71
N VAL A 22 3.18 -4.44 18.09
CA VAL A 22 2.31 -5.57 17.73
C VAL A 22 2.97 -6.86 18.18
N THR A 23 2.19 -7.72 18.84
CA THR A 23 2.62 -9.06 19.28
C THR A 23 1.69 -10.09 18.62
N LEU A 24 2.26 -11.09 17.92
CA LEU A 24 1.54 -12.20 17.33
C LEU A 24 1.82 -13.46 18.17
N GLY A 25 0.79 -13.97 18.84
CA GLY A 25 0.96 -15.01 19.87
C GLY A 25 1.84 -14.48 21.02
N GLN A 26 3.03 -15.05 21.17
CA GLN A 26 4.03 -14.60 22.18
C GLN A 26 5.21 -13.84 21.56
N HIS A 27 5.22 -13.64 20.24
CA HIS A 27 6.34 -13.02 19.55
C HIS A 27 6.08 -11.53 19.28
N PRO A 28 6.88 -10.60 19.84
CA PRO A 28 6.83 -9.19 19.47
C PRO A 28 7.33 -9.04 18.04
N VAL A 29 6.47 -8.53 17.16
CA VAL A 29 6.77 -8.33 15.73
C VAL A 29 7.10 -6.88 15.44
N LEU A 30 6.37 -5.94 16.06
CA LEU A 30 6.65 -4.51 15.96
C LEU A 30 6.93 -3.95 17.34
N GLN A 31 7.95 -3.05 17.45
CA GLN A 31 8.42 -2.56 18.73
C GLN A 31 8.63 -1.04 18.69
N GLY A 32 7.68 -0.29 19.29
CA GLY A 32 7.83 1.14 19.52
C GLY A 32 7.96 1.99 18.26
N LEU A 33 7.29 1.60 17.14
CA LEU A 33 7.38 2.31 15.88
C LEU A 33 6.76 3.70 15.97
N ASN A 34 7.46 4.69 15.42
CA ASN A 34 6.95 6.03 15.18
C ASN A 34 7.07 6.34 13.69
N LEU A 35 5.98 6.78 13.07
CA LEU A 35 5.92 7.02 11.63
C LEU A 35 4.89 8.10 11.32
N LYS A 36 5.21 8.98 10.36
CA LYS A 36 4.24 9.91 9.77
C LYS A 36 4.24 9.70 8.26
N LEU A 37 3.06 9.46 7.72
CA LEU A 37 2.84 9.28 6.29
C LEU A 37 2.11 10.50 5.75
N PRO A 38 2.71 11.26 4.84
CA PRO A 38 2.12 12.49 4.32
C PRO A 38 0.90 12.18 3.45
N GLN A 39 -0.09 13.08 3.49
CA GLN A 39 -1.28 13.01 2.65
C GLN A 39 -0.93 13.24 1.18
N GLY A 40 -1.64 12.52 0.27
CA GLY A 40 -1.53 12.71 -1.17
C GLY A 40 -0.16 12.32 -1.73
N ARG A 41 0.55 11.38 -1.09
CA ARG A 41 1.84 10.86 -1.55
C ARG A 41 1.85 9.34 -1.58
N TRP A 42 2.81 8.81 -2.30
CA TRP A 42 3.12 7.39 -2.30
C TRP A 42 4.33 7.10 -1.43
N SER A 43 4.14 6.32 -0.35
CA SER A 43 5.19 5.80 0.51
C SER A 43 5.39 4.31 0.25
N ALA A 44 6.62 3.88 0.00
CA ALA A 44 6.97 2.48 -0.19
C ALA A 44 7.71 1.93 1.04
N ILE A 45 7.30 0.77 1.54
CA ILE A 45 7.95 0.06 2.65
C ILE A 45 8.79 -1.06 2.08
N VAL A 46 10.09 -1.05 2.40
CA VAL A 46 11.07 -2.06 1.96
C VAL A 46 11.80 -2.67 3.15
N GLY A 47 12.37 -3.84 2.97
CA GLY A 47 13.17 -4.54 3.98
C GLY A 47 13.10 -6.05 3.80
N PRO A 48 13.94 -6.83 4.50
CA PRO A 48 13.99 -8.28 4.39
C PRO A 48 12.67 -8.96 4.81
N ASN A 49 12.54 -10.24 4.48
CA ASN A 49 11.43 -11.06 4.94
C ASN A 49 11.46 -11.15 6.48
N GLY A 50 10.29 -11.10 7.11
CA GLY A 50 10.19 -11.09 8.57
C GLY A 50 10.45 -9.73 9.23
N ALA A 51 10.71 -8.64 8.47
CA ALA A 51 10.91 -7.30 9.04
C ALA A 51 9.66 -6.68 9.68
N GLY A 52 8.47 -7.29 9.53
CA GLY A 52 7.22 -6.79 10.11
C GLY A 52 6.41 -5.90 9.17
N LYS A 53 6.76 -5.79 7.88
CA LYS A 53 6.11 -4.90 6.89
C LYS A 53 4.61 -5.14 6.75
N SER A 54 4.19 -6.38 6.47
CA SER A 54 2.76 -6.75 6.38
C SER A 54 2.02 -6.55 7.70
N THR A 55 2.68 -6.82 8.83
CA THR A 55 2.12 -6.59 10.17
C THR A 55 1.89 -5.10 10.41
N LEU A 56 2.78 -4.23 9.93
CA LEU A 56 2.57 -2.78 9.99
C LEU A 56 1.35 -2.37 9.16
N LEU A 57 1.22 -2.82 7.91
CA LEU A 57 0.03 -2.51 7.10
C LEU A 57 -1.27 -3.01 7.75
N GLN A 58 -1.27 -4.22 8.33
CA GLN A 58 -2.42 -4.77 9.03
C GLN A 58 -2.80 -3.94 10.26
N ALA A 59 -1.82 -3.45 11.02
CA ALA A 59 -2.08 -2.58 12.15
C ALA A 59 -2.64 -1.22 11.69
N LEU A 60 -2.08 -0.62 10.62
CA LEU A 60 -2.59 0.61 10.01
C LEU A 60 -4.02 0.46 9.48
N ALA A 61 -4.36 -0.69 8.93
CA ALA A 61 -5.73 -1.03 8.52
C ALA A 61 -6.68 -1.28 9.71
N GLY A 62 -6.14 -1.40 10.92
CA GLY A 62 -6.90 -1.69 12.14
C GLY A 62 -7.48 -3.11 12.16
N VAL A 63 -6.84 -4.07 11.47
CA VAL A 63 -7.27 -5.49 11.46
C VAL A 63 -6.51 -6.35 12.46
N LEU A 64 -5.42 -5.84 13.03
CA LEU A 64 -4.68 -6.47 14.12
C LEU A 64 -4.77 -5.64 15.39
N PRO A 65 -4.82 -6.28 16.59
CA PRO A 65 -4.64 -5.59 17.85
C PRO A 65 -3.22 -5.04 17.97
N TYR A 66 -3.08 -3.84 18.50
CA TYR A 66 -1.81 -3.16 18.67
C TYR A 66 -1.75 -2.41 20.01
N ARG A 67 -0.55 -2.00 20.40
CA ARG A 67 -0.27 -1.05 21.50
C ARG A 67 0.24 0.26 20.88
N GLY A 68 0.12 1.37 21.63
CA GLY A 68 0.43 2.70 21.11
C GLY A 68 -0.75 3.31 20.39
N ASP A 69 -0.51 4.35 19.59
CA ASP A 69 -1.55 5.15 18.97
C ASP A 69 -1.39 5.20 17.45
N ILE A 70 -2.49 5.10 16.73
CA ILE A 70 -2.58 5.34 15.29
C ILE A 70 -3.64 6.42 15.06
N TYR A 71 -3.27 7.43 14.27
CA TYR A 71 -4.16 8.52 13.88
C TYR A 71 -4.37 8.51 12.37
N LEU A 72 -5.61 8.70 11.95
CA LEU A 72 -6.00 9.00 10.57
C LEU A 72 -6.43 10.46 10.51
N PHE A 73 -5.76 11.30 9.71
CA PHE A 73 -6.10 12.72 9.58
C PHE A 73 -6.30 13.40 10.95
N ASP A 74 -5.32 13.21 11.86
CA ASP A 74 -5.30 13.71 13.24
C ASP A 74 -6.41 13.14 14.17
N GLN A 75 -7.21 12.18 13.72
CA GLN A 75 -8.21 11.50 14.55
C GLN A 75 -7.71 10.11 14.96
N ALA A 76 -7.84 9.75 16.24
CA ALA A 76 -7.43 8.42 16.71
C ALA A 76 -8.17 7.29 15.98
N LEU A 77 -7.45 6.29 15.46
CA LEU A 77 -8.02 5.15 14.74
C LEU A 77 -9.08 4.40 15.58
N SER A 78 -8.88 4.35 16.90
CA SER A 78 -9.81 3.73 17.87
C SER A 78 -11.14 4.46 18.00
N SER A 79 -11.25 5.73 17.57
CA SER A 79 -12.49 6.50 17.58
C SER A 79 -13.42 6.20 16.40
N PHE A 80 -12.90 5.55 15.37
CA PHE A 80 -13.69 5.21 14.18
C PHE A 80 -14.50 3.93 14.41
N THR A 81 -15.75 3.91 13.96
CA THR A 81 -16.47 2.64 13.78
C THR A 81 -15.78 1.80 12.70
N ALA A 82 -15.92 0.49 12.75
CA ALA A 82 -15.34 -0.41 11.74
C ALA A 82 -15.76 -0.02 10.31
N GLN A 83 -17.03 0.35 10.12
CA GLN A 83 -17.56 0.77 8.83
C GLN A 83 -16.95 2.10 8.36
N HIS A 84 -16.84 3.09 9.27
CA HIS A 84 -16.26 4.38 8.92
C HIS A 84 -14.77 4.22 8.55
N ARG A 85 -14.01 3.48 9.36
CA ARG A 85 -12.59 3.15 9.07
C ARG A 85 -12.44 2.47 7.71
N ALA A 86 -13.29 1.48 7.39
CA ALA A 86 -13.24 0.75 6.13
C ALA A 86 -13.57 1.62 4.90
N ARG A 87 -14.20 2.78 5.07
CA ARG A 87 -14.38 3.80 4.02
C ARG A 87 -13.17 4.70 3.85
N GLN A 88 -12.39 4.92 4.92
CA GLN A 88 -11.21 5.80 4.89
C GLN A 88 -9.95 5.07 4.47
N VAL A 89 -9.83 3.78 4.82
CA VAL A 89 -8.64 2.96 4.58
C VAL A 89 -9.06 1.70 3.84
N ALA A 90 -8.61 1.56 2.60
CA ALA A 90 -8.73 0.32 1.85
C ALA A 90 -7.42 -0.48 1.97
N TRP A 91 -7.53 -1.80 2.10
CA TRP A 91 -6.38 -2.68 2.27
C TRP A 91 -6.40 -3.85 1.29
N LEU A 92 -5.31 -4.00 0.54
CA LEU A 92 -4.99 -5.16 -0.28
C LEU A 92 -4.07 -6.08 0.52
N ALA A 93 -4.60 -7.21 0.97
CA ALA A 93 -3.82 -8.23 1.67
C ALA A 93 -2.95 -9.04 0.70
N GLN A 94 -1.82 -9.52 1.20
CA GLN A 94 -1.01 -10.52 0.50
C GLN A 94 -1.80 -11.82 0.32
N GLY A 95 -1.71 -12.45 -0.84
CA GLY A 95 -2.26 -13.77 -1.14
C GLY A 95 -3.60 -13.76 -1.88
N SER A 96 -3.98 -14.93 -2.38
CA SER A 96 -5.19 -15.12 -3.16
C SER A 96 -6.43 -15.27 -2.28
N VAL A 97 -7.55 -14.80 -2.78
CA VAL A 97 -8.89 -15.08 -2.20
C VAL A 97 -9.30 -16.50 -2.63
N GLN A 98 -8.73 -17.52 -1.98
CA GLN A 98 -8.99 -18.94 -2.32
C GLN A 98 -10.48 -19.32 -2.20
N SER A 99 -11.27 -18.57 -1.42
CA SER A 99 -12.70 -18.84 -1.20
C SER A 99 -13.63 -18.18 -2.21
N ALA A 100 -13.12 -17.44 -3.20
CA ALA A 100 -13.92 -16.65 -4.15
C ALA A 100 -13.77 -17.13 -5.60
N ASP A 101 -13.22 -18.30 -5.83
CA ASP A 101 -12.94 -18.80 -7.17
C ASP A 101 -14.21 -18.96 -8.04
N ASP A 102 -15.37 -19.20 -7.43
CA ASP A 102 -16.67 -19.32 -8.10
C ASP A 102 -17.35 -17.95 -8.34
N LEU A 103 -16.92 -16.89 -7.67
CA LEU A 103 -17.47 -15.55 -7.88
C LEU A 103 -17.02 -14.97 -9.20
N THR A 104 -17.89 -14.18 -9.82
CA THR A 104 -17.48 -13.41 -11.00
C THR A 104 -16.48 -12.31 -10.62
N VAL A 105 -15.66 -11.90 -11.58
CA VAL A 105 -14.75 -10.74 -11.42
C VAL A 105 -15.51 -9.51 -10.96
N TYR A 106 -16.73 -9.30 -11.48
CA TYR A 106 -17.59 -8.19 -11.07
C TYR A 106 -18.00 -8.30 -9.60
N ASP A 107 -18.44 -9.49 -9.16
CA ASP A 107 -18.84 -9.70 -7.76
C ASP A 107 -17.68 -9.49 -6.80
N VAL A 108 -16.49 -9.97 -7.15
CA VAL A 108 -15.28 -9.76 -6.34
C VAL A 108 -14.94 -8.28 -6.22
N ALA A 109 -15.00 -7.51 -7.31
CA ALA A 109 -14.76 -6.07 -7.27
C ALA A 109 -15.86 -5.34 -6.45
N MET A 110 -17.12 -5.76 -6.57
CA MET A 110 -18.26 -5.23 -5.82
C MET A 110 -18.11 -5.42 -4.31
N LEU A 111 -17.39 -6.44 -3.83
CA LEU A 111 -17.10 -6.59 -2.39
C LEU A 111 -16.38 -5.36 -1.82
N GLY A 112 -15.65 -4.59 -2.63
CA GLY A 112 -15.08 -3.31 -2.22
C GLY A 112 -16.12 -2.27 -1.78
N ARG A 113 -17.38 -2.43 -2.20
CA ARG A 113 -18.47 -1.50 -1.84
C ARG A 113 -19.19 -1.83 -0.54
N LEU A 114 -18.91 -2.99 0.08
CA LEU A 114 -19.53 -3.39 1.35
C LEU A 114 -19.52 -2.30 2.45
N PRO A 115 -18.45 -1.51 2.65
CA PRO A 115 -18.46 -0.43 3.63
C PRO A 115 -19.50 0.66 3.35
N HIS A 116 -19.96 0.81 2.11
CA HIS A 116 -20.92 1.83 1.67
C HIS A 116 -22.37 1.35 1.68
N GLN A 117 -22.57 0.03 1.71
CA GLN A 117 -23.92 -0.56 1.68
C GLN A 117 -24.58 -0.50 3.05
N SER A 118 -25.90 -0.35 3.06
CA SER A 118 -26.72 -0.50 4.26
C SER A 118 -26.93 -1.98 4.58
N TRP A 119 -27.14 -2.30 5.86
CA TRP A 119 -27.33 -3.69 6.32
C TRP A 119 -28.46 -4.45 5.59
N LEU A 120 -29.53 -3.74 5.20
CA LEU A 120 -30.73 -4.32 4.56
C LEU A 120 -30.88 -3.95 3.09
N GLY A 121 -29.91 -3.21 2.50
CA GLY A 121 -29.98 -2.75 1.12
C GLY A 121 -29.04 -3.52 0.19
N GLY A 122 -29.48 -3.71 -1.05
CA GLY A 122 -28.58 -4.15 -2.14
C GLY A 122 -27.65 -3.03 -2.59
N PRO A 123 -26.72 -3.33 -3.52
CA PRO A 123 -25.85 -2.32 -4.13
C PRO A 123 -26.66 -1.19 -4.79
N SER A 124 -26.26 0.05 -4.53
CA SER A 124 -26.83 1.25 -5.15
C SER A 124 -26.28 1.46 -6.58
N HIS A 125 -26.90 2.36 -7.34
CA HIS A 125 -26.36 2.78 -8.63
C HIS A 125 -24.91 3.32 -8.51
N ALA A 126 -24.62 4.06 -7.44
CA ALA A 126 -23.25 4.58 -7.18
C ALA A 126 -22.24 3.44 -6.95
N ASP A 127 -22.66 2.34 -6.29
CA ASP A 127 -21.81 1.17 -6.09
C ASP A 127 -21.48 0.47 -7.41
N HIS A 128 -22.44 0.36 -8.31
CA HIS A 128 -22.23 -0.19 -9.66
C HIS A 128 -21.26 0.69 -10.47
N VAL A 129 -21.42 2.00 -10.45
CA VAL A 129 -20.53 2.95 -11.15
C VAL A 129 -19.10 2.85 -10.60
N ALA A 130 -18.92 2.88 -9.27
CA ALA A 130 -17.59 2.78 -8.66
C ALA A 130 -16.90 1.45 -8.99
N THR A 131 -17.65 0.34 -8.99
CA THR A 131 -17.14 -0.99 -9.34
C THR A 131 -16.70 -1.05 -10.81
N GLU A 132 -17.51 -0.51 -11.74
CA GLU A 132 -17.14 -0.44 -13.15
C GLU A 132 -15.88 0.40 -13.36
N GLN A 133 -15.80 1.58 -12.74
CA GLN A 133 -14.62 2.45 -12.82
C GLN A 133 -13.36 1.75 -12.32
N ALA A 134 -13.43 1.07 -11.17
CA ALA A 134 -12.33 0.32 -10.61
C ALA A 134 -11.84 -0.80 -11.54
N LEU A 135 -12.78 -1.57 -12.12
CA LEU A 135 -12.45 -2.62 -13.08
C LEU A 135 -11.84 -2.08 -14.39
N ARG A 136 -12.27 -0.90 -14.84
CA ARG A 136 -11.68 -0.24 -16.01
C ARG A 136 -10.27 0.28 -15.73
N LEU A 137 -10.05 0.92 -14.57
CA LEU A 137 -8.73 1.41 -14.14
C LEU A 137 -7.69 0.30 -14.03
N THR A 138 -8.10 -0.90 -13.63
CA THR A 138 -7.21 -2.08 -13.53
C THR A 138 -7.24 -2.95 -14.79
N GLN A 139 -7.89 -2.51 -15.89
CA GLN A 139 -8.02 -3.26 -17.14
C GLN A 139 -8.70 -4.63 -16.97
N ALA A 140 -9.47 -4.84 -15.90
CA ALA A 140 -10.15 -6.10 -15.61
C ALA A 140 -11.61 -6.15 -16.14
N TRP A 141 -12.15 -5.04 -16.65
CA TRP A 141 -13.54 -4.94 -17.15
C TRP A 141 -13.91 -5.98 -18.22
N PRO A 142 -13.04 -6.34 -19.19
CA PRO A 142 -13.38 -7.37 -20.18
C PRO A 142 -13.70 -8.73 -19.56
N TRP A 143 -13.18 -9.03 -18.37
CA TRP A 143 -13.37 -10.32 -17.68
C TRP A 143 -14.50 -10.31 -16.66
N ARG A 144 -15.26 -9.21 -16.53
CA ARG A 144 -16.23 -9.00 -15.45
C ARG A 144 -17.24 -10.15 -15.20
N GLN A 145 -17.55 -10.92 -16.25
CA GLN A 145 -18.48 -12.06 -16.18
C GLN A 145 -17.77 -13.41 -15.98
N ARG A 146 -16.44 -13.45 -16.03
CA ARG A 146 -15.68 -14.68 -15.81
C ARG A 146 -15.58 -15.00 -14.33
N ALA A 147 -15.58 -16.29 -13.99
CA ALA A 147 -15.26 -16.72 -12.63
C ALA A 147 -13.80 -16.42 -12.29
N LEU A 148 -13.53 -15.93 -11.08
CA LEU A 148 -12.18 -15.55 -10.62
C LEU A 148 -11.20 -16.72 -10.74
N GLY A 149 -11.64 -17.93 -10.44
CA GLY A 149 -10.83 -19.16 -10.51
C GLY A 149 -10.28 -19.46 -11.91
N THR A 150 -10.91 -18.93 -12.99
CA THR A 150 -10.47 -19.14 -14.38
C THR A 150 -9.36 -18.19 -14.83
N LEU A 151 -8.97 -17.23 -13.98
CA LEU A 151 -7.98 -16.21 -14.30
C LEU A 151 -6.57 -16.66 -13.94
N SER A 152 -5.58 -16.14 -14.67
CA SER A 152 -4.17 -16.24 -14.32
C SER A 152 -3.86 -15.47 -13.01
N GLY A 153 -2.69 -15.70 -12.41
CA GLY A 153 -2.28 -15.01 -11.20
C GLY A 153 -2.24 -13.48 -11.37
N GLY A 154 -1.70 -12.98 -12.47
CA GLY A 154 -1.66 -11.55 -12.78
C GLY A 154 -3.04 -10.96 -13.06
N GLU A 155 -3.93 -11.68 -13.75
CA GLU A 155 -5.32 -11.26 -13.93
C GLU A 155 -6.08 -11.20 -12.60
N LYS A 156 -5.90 -12.21 -11.71
CA LYS A 156 -6.46 -12.20 -10.35
C LYS A 156 -5.97 -10.99 -9.56
N GLN A 157 -4.67 -10.67 -9.63
CA GLN A 157 -4.10 -9.51 -8.93
C GLN A 157 -4.75 -8.20 -9.38
N ARG A 158 -5.01 -8.01 -10.67
CA ARG A 158 -5.72 -6.83 -11.19
C ARG A 158 -7.17 -6.75 -10.69
N VAL A 159 -7.85 -7.87 -10.53
CA VAL A 159 -9.19 -7.91 -9.93
C VAL A 159 -9.16 -7.54 -8.44
N LEU A 160 -8.16 -8.01 -7.69
CA LEU A 160 -7.99 -7.63 -6.28
C LEU A 160 -7.65 -6.14 -6.11
N LEU A 161 -6.86 -5.58 -7.04
CA LEU A 161 -6.65 -4.12 -7.12
C LEU A 161 -7.97 -3.39 -7.43
N ALA A 162 -8.80 -3.89 -8.35
CA ALA A 162 -10.11 -3.29 -8.61
C ALA A 162 -11.00 -3.32 -7.35
N ARG A 163 -11.01 -4.41 -6.59
CA ARG A 163 -11.73 -4.49 -5.32
C ARG A 163 -11.25 -3.43 -4.32
N LEU A 164 -9.93 -3.25 -4.20
CA LEU A 164 -9.34 -2.20 -3.37
C LEU A 164 -9.82 -0.80 -3.80
N LEU A 165 -9.72 -0.49 -5.11
CA LEU A 165 -10.10 0.81 -5.66
C LEU A 165 -11.60 1.08 -5.56
N ALA A 166 -12.43 0.04 -5.67
CA ALA A 166 -13.87 0.16 -5.55
C ALA A 166 -14.32 0.65 -4.15
N VAL A 167 -13.48 0.52 -3.11
CA VAL A 167 -13.74 1.11 -1.80
C VAL A 167 -13.82 2.64 -1.90
N ASP A 168 -13.08 3.26 -2.82
CA ASP A 168 -12.92 4.72 -2.98
C ASP A 168 -12.40 5.42 -1.71
N ALA A 169 -11.53 4.74 -0.97
CA ALA A 169 -10.92 5.27 0.24
C ALA A 169 -9.86 6.34 -0.08
N ASP A 170 -9.55 7.21 0.91
CA ASP A 170 -8.51 8.23 0.78
C ASP A 170 -7.11 7.66 1.02
N ILE A 171 -7.02 6.55 1.76
CA ILE A 171 -5.78 5.84 2.07
C ILE A 171 -5.86 4.42 1.50
N LEU A 172 -4.87 4.06 0.67
CA LEU A 172 -4.75 2.76 0.02
C LEU A 172 -3.51 2.05 0.57
N LEU A 173 -3.70 0.98 1.31
CA LEU A 173 -2.64 0.12 1.84
C LEU A 173 -2.52 -1.12 0.96
N MET A 174 -1.34 -1.36 0.38
CA MET A 174 -1.14 -2.45 -0.58
C MET A 174 0.03 -3.34 -0.13
N ASP A 175 -0.27 -4.59 0.21
CA ASP A 175 0.75 -5.58 0.57
C ASP A 175 1.10 -6.41 -0.66
N GLU A 176 2.31 -6.25 -1.18
CA GLU A 176 2.84 -6.90 -2.38
C GLU A 176 1.92 -6.79 -3.62
N PRO A 177 1.54 -5.57 -4.01
CA PRO A 177 0.58 -5.38 -5.11
C PRO A 177 1.09 -5.85 -6.48
N LEU A 178 2.40 -6.06 -6.62
CA LEU A 178 3.07 -6.50 -7.85
C LEU A 178 3.21 -8.02 -7.96
N ALA A 179 2.75 -8.77 -6.95
CA ALA A 179 2.85 -10.24 -6.96
C ALA A 179 2.21 -10.82 -8.23
N ASN A 180 2.95 -11.70 -8.92
CA ASN A 180 2.53 -12.38 -10.15
C ASN A 180 2.29 -11.45 -11.38
N LEU A 181 2.69 -10.17 -11.33
CA LEU A 181 2.65 -9.28 -12.48
C LEU A 181 3.95 -9.37 -13.28
N ASP A 182 3.83 -9.49 -14.59
CA ASP A 182 4.94 -9.36 -15.52
C ASP A 182 5.39 -7.89 -15.68
N PRO A 183 6.58 -7.62 -16.23
CA PRO A 183 7.12 -6.26 -16.33
C PRO A 183 6.20 -5.21 -16.96
N PRO A 184 5.47 -5.47 -18.06
CA PRO A 184 4.51 -4.50 -18.60
C PRO A 184 3.42 -4.12 -17.60
N HIS A 185 2.87 -5.08 -16.86
CA HIS A 185 1.81 -4.84 -15.88
C HIS A 185 2.35 -4.19 -14.58
N GLN A 186 3.64 -4.38 -14.26
CA GLN A 186 4.29 -3.60 -13.19
C GLN A 186 4.35 -2.11 -13.56
N VAL A 187 4.63 -1.79 -14.83
CA VAL A 187 4.58 -0.40 -15.33
C VAL A 187 3.16 0.15 -15.27
N ASP A 188 2.14 -0.62 -15.69
CA ASP A 188 0.74 -0.21 -15.57
C ASP A 188 0.37 0.12 -14.12
N TRP A 189 0.84 -0.69 -13.16
CA TRP A 189 0.63 -0.43 -11.74
C TRP A 189 1.33 0.85 -11.27
N LEU A 190 2.57 1.13 -11.69
CA LEU A 190 3.27 2.37 -11.37
C LEU A 190 2.50 3.60 -11.88
N LEU A 191 1.99 3.54 -13.11
CA LEU A 191 1.18 4.59 -13.70
C LEU A 191 -0.14 4.77 -12.94
N LEU A 192 -0.78 3.67 -12.53
CA LEU A 192 -1.99 3.72 -11.69
C LEU A 192 -1.71 4.41 -10.35
N VAL A 193 -0.63 4.06 -9.65
CA VAL A 193 -0.27 4.71 -8.38
C VAL A 193 -0.02 6.20 -8.57
N ARG A 194 0.69 6.61 -9.62
CA ARG A 194 0.91 8.02 -9.96
C ARG A 194 -0.41 8.74 -10.22
N HIS A 195 -1.33 8.12 -10.93
CA HIS A 195 -2.67 8.66 -11.16
C HIS A 195 -3.45 8.84 -9.85
N LEU A 196 -3.45 7.84 -8.98
CA LEU A 196 -4.12 7.88 -7.67
C LEU A 196 -3.58 9.02 -6.79
N VAL A 197 -2.26 9.17 -6.72
CA VAL A 197 -1.60 10.27 -5.99
C VAL A 197 -1.97 11.62 -6.60
N ALA A 198 -1.98 11.76 -7.92
CA ALA A 198 -2.41 12.99 -8.61
C ALA A 198 -3.88 13.33 -8.33
N CYS A 199 -4.72 12.31 -8.05
CA CYS A 199 -6.11 12.48 -7.58
C CYS A 199 -6.21 12.75 -6.06
N GLY A 200 -5.10 12.95 -5.36
CA GLY A 200 -5.05 13.27 -3.92
C GLY A 200 -5.13 12.06 -2.99
N LYS A 201 -5.13 10.83 -3.51
CA LYS A 201 -5.12 9.61 -2.68
C LYS A 201 -3.73 9.41 -2.06
N THR A 202 -3.69 8.88 -0.85
CA THR A 202 -2.46 8.45 -0.16
C THR A 202 -2.25 6.97 -0.40
N VAL A 203 -1.08 6.60 -0.90
CA VAL A 203 -0.74 5.20 -1.18
C VAL A 203 0.41 4.75 -0.30
N VAL A 204 0.25 3.61 0.37
CA VAL A 204 1.31 2.94 1.13
C VAL A 204 1.44 1.53 0.59
N SER A 205 2.59 1.17 0.07
CA SER A 205 2.82 -0.15 -0.50
C SER A 205 4.03 -0.85 0.11
N VAL A 206 3.89 -2.13 0.42
CA VAL A 206 5.02 -3.02 0.69
C VAL A 206 5.51 -3.59 -0.63
N LEU A 207 6.78 -3.40 -0.94
CA LEU A 207 7.40 -3.89 -2.16
C LEU A 207 8.64 -4.73 -1.84
N HIS A 208 8.80 -5.86 -2.54
CA HIS A 208 10.02 -6.66 -2.49
C HIS A 208 11.07 -6.16 -3.48
N GLU A 209 10.63 -5.64 -4.61
CA GLU A 209 11.50 -5.11 -5.65
C GLU A 209 11.93 -3.68 -5.31
N VAL A 210 13.13 -3.55 -4.73
CA VAL A 210 13.69 -2.26 -4.31
C VAL A 210 13.74 -1.25 -5.47
N THR A 211 14.09 -1.69 -6.67
CA THR A 211 14.10 -0.82 -7.87
C THR A 211 12.75 -0.16 -8.12
N LEU A 212 11.64 -0.88 -7.97
CA LEU A 212 10.29 -0.33 -8.15
C LEU A 212 9.90 0.56 -6.97
N ALA A 213 10.36 0.24 -5.75
CA ALA A 213 10.14 1.09 -4.59
C ALA A 213 10.81 2.46 -4.71
N LEU A 214 11.96 2.56 -5.39
CA LEU A 214 12.67 3.82 -5.65
C LEU A 214 11.89 4.81 -6.54
N TYR A 215 10.76 4.40 -7.11
CA TYR A 215 9.83 5.33 -7.77
C TYR A 215 8.88 6.02 -6.79
N ALA A 216 8.80 5.61 -5.52
CA ALA A 216 7.96 6.26 -4.52
C ALA A 216 8.45 7.68 -4.16
N ASP A 217 7.55 8.49 -3.60
CA ASP A 217 7.90 9.83 -3.10
C ASP A 217 8.72 9.76 -1.82
N GLU A 218 8.49 8.70 -1.02
CA GLU A 218 9.18 8.41 0.22
C GLU A 218 9.35 6.89 0.40
N LEU A 219 10.48 6.48 0.95
CA LEU A 219 10.74 5.08 1.30
C LEU A 219 10.92 4.93 2.81
N ILE A 220 10.39 3.83 3.33
CA ILE A 220 10.50 3.41 4.73
C ILE A 220 11.25 2.09 4.75
N VAL A 221 12.44 2.08 5.34
CA VAL A 221 13.27 0.88 5.47
C VAL A 221 13.01 0.23 6.81
N MET A 222 12.58 -1.03 6.80
CA MET A 222 12.29 -1.80 8.00
C MET A 222 13.22 -3.02 8.14
N ALA A 223 13.66 -3.28 9.37
CA ALA A 223 14.35 -4.51 9.75
C ALA A 223 14.08 -4.82 11.23
N GLY A 224 13.95 -6.12 11.58
CA GLY A 224 13.79 -6.56 12.97
C GLY A 224 12.60 -5.92 13.71
N GLY A 225 11.50 -5.63 13.02
CA GLY A 225 10.29 -5.05 13.63
C GLY A 225 10.40 -3.55 13.95
N THR A 226 11.42 -2.86 13.42
CA THR A 226 11.66 -1.42 13.64
C THR A 226 11.90 -0.71 12.32
N ILE A 227 11.68 0.62 12.29
CA ILE A 227 12.06 1.48 11.18
C ILE A 227 13.53 1.85 11.33
N GLN A 228 14.33 1.55 10.32
CA GLN A 228 15.76 1.86 10.30
C GLN A 228 16.01 3.25 9.74
N HIS A 229 15.27 3.66 8.71
CA HIS A 229 15.36 4.97 8.09
C HIS A 229 14.09 5.27 7.28
N THR A 230 13.81 6.56 7.13
CA THR A 230 12.78 7.09 6.22
C THR A 230 13.40 8.24 5.44
N GLY A 231 13.23 8.23 4.12
CA GLY A 231 13.82 9.25 3.25
C GLY A 231 13.29 9.21 1.83
N THR A 232 13.69 10.18 1.03
CA THR A 232 13.41 10.21 -0.40
C THR A 232 14.41 9.35 -1.16
N ARG A 233 14.05 8.97 -2.40
CA ARG A 233 14.93 8.17 -3.28
C ARG A 233 16.32 8.77 -3.54
N ASP A 234 16.49 10.08 -3.33
CA ASP A 234 17.76 10.78 -3.55
C ASP A 234 18.61 10.93 -2.27
N ASP A 235 18.15 10.35 -1.14
CA ASP A 235 18.85 10.39 0.14
C ASP A 235 19.97 9.32 0.20
N PRO A 236 21.26 9.72 0.29
CA PRO A 236 22.37 8.78 0.37
C PRO A 236 22.37 7.93 1.67
N VAL A 237 21.71 8.40 2.74
CA VAL A 237 21.55 7.63 3.98
C VAL A 237 20.55 6.50 3.75
N LEU A 238 19.45 6.78 3.04
CA LEU A 238 18.49 5.78 2.64
C LEU A 238 19.14 4.65 1.85
N HIS A 239 19.97 4.98 0.85
CA HIS A 239 20.66 3.99 0.00
C HIS A 239 21.52 3.05 0.86
N ARG A 240 22.39 3.61 1.71
CA ARG A 240 23.25 2.83 2.61
C ARG A 240 22.44 1.97 3.58
N THR A 241 21.31 2.49 4.08
CA THR A 241 20.44 1.73 4.97
C THR A 241 19.79 0.57 4.25
N ILE A 242 19.29 0.79 3.01
CA ILE A 242 18.76 -0.29 2.17
C ILE A 242 19.83 -1.36 1.94
N GLU A 243 21.03 -0.96 1.49
CA GLU A 243 22.13 -1.91 1.27
C GLU A 243 22.46 -2.71 2.54
N SER A 244 22.50 -2.06 3.70
CA SER A 244 22.80 -2.68 4.99
C SER A 244 21.75 -3.72 5.39
N VAL A 245 20.45 -3.42 5.28
CA VAL A 245 19.39 -4.36 5.68
C VAL A 245 19.27 -5.56 4.74
N PHE A 246 19.88 -5.50 3.55
CA PHE A 246 20.03 -6.60 2.62
C PHE A 246 21.45 -7.20 2.62
N ASP A 247 22.17 -7.09 3.74
CA ASP A 247 23.51 -7.67 3.97
C ASP A 247 24.55 -7.25 2.93
N TYR A 248 24.41 -6.03 2.36
CA TYR A 248 25.24 -5.49 1.29
C TYR A 248 25.28 -6.36 0.00
N ARG A 249 24.25 -7.21 -0.18
CA ARG A 249 24.12 -8.05 -1.38
C ARG A 249 23.50 -7.32 -2.57
N ILE A 250 23.07 -6.10 -2.36
CA ILE A 250 22.59 -5.19 -3.41
C ILE A 250 23.37 -3.87 -3.33
N ALA A 251 23.46 -3.16 -4.45
CA ALA A 251 23.94 -1.79 -4.53
C ALA A 251 22.85 -0.90 -5.12
N ILE A 252 22.71 0.31 -4.62
CA ILE A 252 21.86 1.33 -5.21
C ILE A 252 22.71 2.20 -6.10
N GLU A 253 22.43 2.19 -7.41
CA GLU A 253 23.20 2.92 -8.41
C GLU A 253 22.33 3.88 -9.21
N ALA A 254 22.90 5.00 -9.64
CA ALA A 254 22.21 5.94 -10.50
C ALA A 254 22.09 5.38 -11.93
N LEU A 255 20.91 5.44 -12.51
CA LEU A 255 20.64 5.07 -13.89
C LEU A 255 19.83 6.18 -14.57
N GLY A 256 20.48 6.96 -15.43
CA GLY A 256 19.86 8.13 -16.04
C GLY A 256 19.43 9.16 -14.98
N THR A 257 18.13 9.45 -14.91
CA THR A 257 17.54 10.37 -13.91
C THR A 257 16.93 9.63 -12.70
N GLY A 258 17.16 8.32 -12.58
CA GLY A 258 16.58 7.48 -11.52
C GLY A 258 17.64 6.64 -10.82
N TRP A 259 17.16 5.72 -9.99
CA TRP A 259 17.98 4.82 -9.19
C TRP A 259 17.54 3.37 -9.44
N VAL A 260 18.50 2.45 -9.36
CA VAL A 260 18.27 1.02 -9.54
C VAL A 260 18.99 0.24 -8.44
N ALA A 261 18.37 -0.81 -7.96
CA ALA A 261 19.01 -1.77 -7.06
C ALA A 261 19.58 -2.93 -7.89
N LEU A 262 20.88 -3.10 -7.87
CA LEU A 262 21.59 -4.17 -8.59
C LEU A 262 22.11 -5.21 -7.60
N PRO A 263 22.07 -6.52 -7.95
CA PRO A 263 22.71 -7.54 -7.14
C PRO A 263 24.22 -7.37 -7.17
N LYS A 264 24.87 -7.46 -6.01
CA LYS A 264 26.33 -7.58 -5.88
C LYS A 264 26.71 -9.05 -5.97
N LEU A 265 27.36 -9.43 -7.07
CA LEU A 265 28.00 -10.73 -7.19
C LEU A 265 29.39 -10.59 -6.55
N LEU A 266 29.60 -11.24 -5.41
CA LEU A 266 30.88 -11.30 -4.70
C LEU A 266 31.89 -12.12 -5.49
#